data_7e416dd078c869c9408074414b3ef897
#
_entry.id   7e416dd078c869c9408074414b3ef897
#
_cell.length_a   1.000
_cell.length_b   1.000
_cell.length_c   1.000
_cell.angle_alpha   90.00
_cell.angle_beta   90.00
_cell.angle_gamma   90.00
#
_symmetry.space_group_name_H-M   'P 1'
#
loop_
_entity.id
_entity.type
_entity.pdbx_description
1 polymer ?
#
loop_
_entity_poly.entity_id
_entity_poly.type
_entity_poly.pdbx_seq_one_letter_code
_entity_poly.pdbx_strand_id
1 'polypeptide(L)'
;MNPSPEDISMSELTPAASGYTFPAEFELHTATWLSWPHNPETWPGKIETVYKPYAQFIKTLIAGEYVHINVNDAGMEEKAKQVLLENDVALERIKFFHHPTNDAWCRDHGPAFLINPESRQPKVIVDWDYNAWGGKYPPYDLDDVIPSLIGKAYDIPVYHPGIIMEGGSVDFNGNGALITSTSCLLNPNRNPQLTKIEIEKYLVDFYGVEQILWVDEGIIGDDTDGHIDDTVRFFKEESVLVVIEPNKQDENHMPLKNNLKQIQNMRLLNDHPLTIVELPMPDPVFYNDQRLPASYANFYISNLHVIVPTFRCDKDDKALAIIQSCFPERTVIGIDSVDVIWGLGSFHCLSQQEPAI
;
A
#
# COMPACT_ATOMS: atom_id res chain seq x y z
N MET A 1 8.31 46.25 5.77
CA MET A 1 9.13 45.29 6.51
C MET A 1 8.78 43.93 5.91
N ASN A 2 9.71 43.27 5.22
CA ASN A 2 9.50 41.89 4.80
C ASN A 2 9.57 41.02 6.05
N PRO A 3 8.67 40.06 6.26
CA PRO A 3 8.79 39.13 7.37
C PRO A 3 10.13 38.37 7.25
N SER A 4 10.73 38.08 8.40
CA SER A 4 11.94 37.25 8.43
C SER A 4 11.61 35.83 8.01
N PRO A 5 12.57 35.05 7.47
CA PRO A 5 12.34 33.63 7.06
C PRO A 5 11.93 32.69 8.21
N GLU A 6 11.94 33.16 9.46
CA GLU A 6 11.62 32.39 10.67
C GLU A 6 10.14 32.47 11.07
N ASP A 7 9.31 33.31 10.41
CA ASP A 7 7.90 33.53 10.77
C ASP A 7 6.87 32.80 9.86
N ILE A 8 7.34 31.95 8.91
CA ILE A 8 6.44 31.10 8.14
C ILE A 8 6.13 29.88 8.99
N SER A 9 4.93 29.78 9.52
CA SER A 9 4.51 28.60 10.28
C SER A 9 4.60 27.36 9.37
N MET A 10 5.09 26.23 9.88
CA MET A 10 5.19 24.97 9.12
C MET A 10 3.84 24.53 8.52
N SER A 11 2.72 25.10 8.98
CA SER A 11 1.37 24.88 8.47
C SER A 11 1.07 25.57 7.12
N GLU A 12 1.94 26.45 6.63
CA GLU A 12 1.76 27.16 5.35
C GLU A 12 2.61 26.60 4.20
N LEU A 13 3.57 25.70 4.49
CA LEU A 13 4.42 25.06 3.48
C LEU A 13 4.02 23.59 3.33
N THR A 14 3.83 23.16 2.09
CA THR A 14 3.62 21.75 1.79
C THR A 14 4.92 20.96 1.94
N PRO A 15 4.88 19.62 2.14
CA PRO A 15 6.10 18.79 2.15
C PRO A 15 6.95 18.98 0.90
N ALA A 16 6.34 19.00 -0.28
CA ALA A 16 7.06 19.19 -1.56
C ALA A 16 7.79 20.54 -1.62
N ALA A 17 7.14 21.63 -1.17
CA ALA A 17 7.78 22.95 -1.11
C ALA A 17 8.98 22.99 -0.16
N SER A 18 9.06 22.04 0.79
CA SER A 18 10.17 21.84 1.71
C SER A 18 11.18 20.79 1.24
N GLY A 19 11.03 20.30 0.00
CA GLY A 19 11.94 19.34 -0.63
C GLY A 19 11.76 17.88 -0.18
N TYR A 20 10.63 17.54 0.45
CA TYR A 20 10.31 16.15 0.78
C TYR A 20 9.66 15.44 -0.40
N THR A 21 10.02 14.18 -0.57
CA THR A 21 9.44 13.28 -1.59
C THR A 21 9.06 11.94 -0.97
N PHE A 22 8.07 11.28 -1.57
CA PHE A 22 7.70 9.91 -1.20
C PHE A 22 8.56 8.91 -1.96
N PRO A 23 9.36 8.05 -1.30
CA PRO A 23 10.23 7.07 -1.96
C PRO A 23 9.43 5.94 -2.59
N ALA A 24 10.00 5.27 -3.60
CA ALA A 24 9.42 4.02 -4.10
C ALA A 24 9.50 2.90 -3.05
N GLU A 25 8.57 1.94 -3.12
CA GLU A 25 8.56 0.79 -2.22
C GLU A 25 9.80 -0.11 -2.37
N PHE A 26 10.45 -0.10 -3.52
CA PHE A 26 11.69 -0.85 -3.73
C PHE A 26 12.95 -0.20 -3.16
N GLU A 27 12.86 1.01 -2.58
CA GLU A 27 13.94 1.65 -1.82
C GLU A 27 14.17 0.94 -0.47
N LEU A 28 15.20 1.34 0.29
CA LEU A 28 15.47 0.73 1.59
C LEU A 28 14.47 1.18 2.65
N HIS A 29 14.05 0.23 3.47
CA HIS A 29 13.16 0.45 4.60
C HIS A 29 13.90 0.39 5.93
N THR A 30 13.53 1.26 6.86
CA THR A 30 13.84 1.11 8.29
C THR A 30 12.94 0.06 8.91
N ALA A 31 11.64 0.11 8.57
CA ALA A 31 10.62 -0.77 9.13
C ALA A 31 9.44 -0.96 8.18
N THR A 32 8.65 -1.98 8.45
CA THR A 32 7.28 -2.14 7.95
C THR A 32 6.29 -1.95 9.08
N TRP A 33 5.31 -1.06 8.88
CA TRP A 33 4.17 -0.86 9.77
C TRP A 33 3.03 -1.79 9.39
N LEU A 34 2.41 -2.38 10.41
CA LEU A 34 1.27 -3.29 10.32
C LEU A 34 0.24 -2.91 11.38
N SER A 35 -1.01 -3.29 11.18
CA SER A 35 -2.04 -3.32 12.22
C SER A 35 -2.49 -4.75 12.44
N TRP A 36 -2.56 -5.22 13.71
CA TRP A 36 -2.85 -6.62 14.01
C TRP A 36 -4.27 -7.00 13.57
N PRO A 37 -4.46 -8.08 12.79
CA PRO A 37 -5.78 -8.54 12.39
C PRO A 37 -6.62 -8.95 13.60
N HIS A 38 -7.75 -8.29 13.80
CA HIS A 38 -8.59 -8.53 14.98
C HIS A 38 -10.09 -8.41 14.71
N ASN A 39 -10.50 -7.78 13.61
CA ASN A 39 -11.90 -7.58 13.28
C ASN A 39 -12.52 -8.88 12.71
N PRO A 40 -13.46 -9.52 13.43
CA PRO A 40 -14.08 -10.76 12.96
C PRO A 40 -15.06 -10.54 11.79
N GLU A 41 -15.49 -9.31 11.54
CA GLU A 41 -16.38 -8.98 10.42
C GLU A 41 -15.62 -8.93 9.10
N THR A 42 -14.33 -8.61 9.13
CA THR A 42 -13.44 -8.62 7.96
C THR A 42 -13.13 -10.05 7.50
N TRP A 43 -12.98 -10.99 8.44
CA TRP A 43 -12.76 -12.41 8.15
C TRP A 43 -13.81 -13.29 8.83
N PRO A 44 -15.08 -13.28 8.37
CA PRO A 44 -16.17 -14.00 9.05
C PRO A 44 -15.88 -15.50 9.21
N GLY A 45 -15.74 -15.94 10.48
CA GLY A 45 -15.44 -17.32 10.83
C GLY A 45 -14.03 -17.80 10.46
N LYS A 46 -13.13 -16.91 10.02
CA LYS A 46 -11.77 -17.25 9.54
C LYS A 46 -10.63 -16.47 10.20
N ILE A 47 -10.87 -15.56 11.10
CA ILE A 47 -9.82 -14.74 11.71
C ILE A 47 -8.63 -15.56 12.26
N GLU A 48 -8.90 -16.73 12.84
CA GLU A 48 -7.86 -17.62 13.35
C GLU A 48 -7.01 -18.24 12.23
N THR A 49 -7.57 -18.44 11.03
CA THR A 49 -6.84 -19.00 9.88
C THR A 49 -5.94 -17.97 9.21
N VAL A 50 -6.22 -16.68 9.39
CA VAL A 50 -5.40 -15.56 8.89
C VAL A 50 -4.08 -15.44 9.67
N TYR A 51 -4.05 -15.80 10.93
CA TYR A 51 -2.86 -15.62 11.77
C TYR A 51 -1.62 -16.36 11.27
N LYS A 52 -1.77 -17.54 10.69
CA LYS A 52 -0.64 -18.33 10.18
C LYS A 52 0.05 -17.65 8.98
N PRO A 53 -0.64 -17.32 7.87
CA PRO A 53 -0.02 -16.58 6.78
C PRO A 53 0.48 -15.19 7.21
N TYR A 54 -0.21 -14.52 8.13
CA TYR A 54 0.23 -13.23 8.67
C TYR A 54 1.52 -13.36 9.49
N ALA A 55 1.64 -14.38 10.34
CA ALA A 55 2.88 -14.67 11.05
C ALA A 55 4.04 -15.05 10.10
N GLN A 56 3.76 -15.77 9.01
CA GLN A 56 4.75 -16.08 7.98
C GLN A 56 5.20 -14.81 7.24
N PHE A 57 4.28 -13.88 6.96
CA PHE A 57 4.60 -12.56 6.41
C PHE A 57 5.56 -11.80 7.33
N ILE A 58 5.23 -11.67 8.63
CA ILE A 58 6.09 -11.03 9.63
C ILE A 58 7.46 -11.72 9.74
N LYS A 59 7.48 -13.08 9.75
CA LYS A 59 8.73 -13.86 9.79
C LYS A 59 9.66 -13.53 8.62
N THR A 60 9.07 -13.29 7.45
CA THR A 60 9.81 -12.93 6.24
C THR A 60 10.34 -11.49 6.33
N LEU A 61 9.53 -10.55 6.83
CA LEU A 61 9.91 -9.15 6.98
C LEU A 61 11.09 -8.95 7.96
N ILE A 62 11.04 -9.59 9.14
CA ILE A 62 12.07 -9.43 10.17
C ILE A 62 13.45 -9.94 9.76
N ALA A 63 13.58 -10.67 8.66
CA ALA A 63 14.88 -11.06 8.11
C ALA A 63 15.68 -9.84 7.62
N GLY A 64 15.00 -8.80 7.09
CA GLY A 64 15.62 -7.64 6.47
C GLY A 64 15.36 -6.28 7.14
N GLU A 65 14.31 -6.15 7.95
CA GLU A 65 13.86 -4.88 8.50
C GLU A 65 13.16 -5.05 9.84
N TYR A 66 12.89 -3.94 10.53
CA TYR A 66 12.03 -3.96 11.72
C TYR A 66 10.56 -4.08 11.31
N VAL A 67 9.74 -4.63 12.20
CA VAL A 67 8.29 -4.67 12.05
C VAL A 67 7.64 -3.96 13.23
N HIS A 68 6.83 -2.96 12.92
CA HIS A 68 6.07 -2.18 13.89
C HIS A 68 4.61 -2.56 13.78
N ILE A 69 4.00 -2.96 14.89
CA ILE A 69 2.63 -3.49 14.90
C ILE A 69 1.74 -2.66 15.82
N ASN A 70 0.70 -2.04 15.26
CA ASN A 70 -0.36 -1.42 16.02
C ASN A 70 -1.24 -2.50 16.64
N VAL A 71 -1.55 -2.36 17.91
CA VAL A 71 -2.44 -3.22 18.69
C VAL A 71 -3.36 -2.37 19.55
N ASN A 72 -4.56 -2.85 19.85
CA ASN A 72 -5.54 -2.06 20.58
C ASN A 72 -5.19 -1.88 22.06
N ASP A 73 -4.56 -2.89 22.66
CA ASP A 73 -4.20 -2.89 24.08
C ASP A 73 -3.15 -3.97 24.41
N ALA A 74 -2.76 -4.04 25.68
CA ALA A 74 -1.82 -5.03 26.19
C ALA A 74 -2.31 -6.48 26.05
N GLY A 75 -3.62 -6.72 26.11
CA GLY A 75 -4.20 -8.06 25.92
C GLY A 75 -4.04 -8.54 24.48
N MET A 76 -4.28 -7.65 23.51
CA MET A 76 -4.04 -7.94 22.09
C MET A 76 -2.54 -8.13 21.81
N GLU A 77 -1.66 -7.33 22.41
CA GLU A 77 -0.21 -7.50 22.30
C GLU A 77 0.23 -8.90 22.75
N GLU A 78 -0.23 -9.36 23.91
CA GLU A 78 0.12 -10.69 24.42
C GLU A 78 -0.44 -11.81 23.53
N LYS A 79 -1.66 -11.67 23.01
CA LYS A 79 -2.21 -12.61 22.01
C LYS A 79 -1.37 -12.63 20.74
N ALA A 80 -0.99 -11.46 20.22
CA ALA A 80 -0.15 -11.34 19.04
C ALA A 80 1.21 -12.01 19.23
N LYS A 81 1.88 -11.76 20.36
CA LYS A 81 3.15 -12.40 20.71
C LYS A 81 3.02 -13.92 20.78
N GLN A 82 1.95 -14.41 21.42
CA GLN A 82 1.70 -15.85 21.50
C GLN A 82 1.57 -16.47 20.10
N VAL A 83 0.74 -15.89 19.22
CA VAL A 83 0.57 -16.36 17.83
C VAL A 83 1.89 -16.36 17.08
N LEU A 84 2.70 -15.30 17.21
CA LEU A 84 3.99 -15.19 16.54
C LEU A 84 4.96 -16.27 17.03
N LEU A 85 5.08 -16.49 18.34
CA LEU A 85 5.93 -17.53 18.92
C LEU A 85 5.50 -18.94 18.52
N GLU A 86 4.19 -19.23 18.48
CA GLU A 86 3.64 -20.51 18.02
C GLU A 86 3.94 -20.80 16.54
N ASN A 87 4.26 -19.75 15.75
CA ASN A 87 4.67 -19.84 14.36
C ASN A 87 6.19 -19.64 14.14
N ASP A 88 7.00 -19.82 15.20
CA ASP A 88 8.47 -19.66 15.18
C ASP A 88 8.94 -18.30 14.68
N VAL A 89 8.25 -17.22 15.02
CA VAL A 89 8.65 -15.84 14.72
C VAL A 89 9.44 -15.28 15.90
N ALA A 90 10.67 -14.85 15.64
CA ALA A 90 11.52 -14.18 16.63
C ALA A 90 11.02 -12.73 16.87
N LEU A 91 10.99 -12.28 18.13
CA LEU A 91 10.39 -10.98 18.50
C LEU A 91 11.39 -9.82 18.54
N GLU A 92 12.69 -10.05 18.40
CA GLU A 92 13.75 -9.06 18.63
C GLU A 92 13.70 -7.85 17.67
N ARG A 93 13.09 -8.02 16.50
CA ARG A 93 12.89 -6.95 15.51
C ARG A 93 11.44 -6.48 15.40
N ILE A 94 10.61 -6.88 16.37
CA ILE A 94 9.20 -6.51 16.41
C ILE A 94 8.98 -5.51 17.54
N LYS A 95 8.28 -4.42 17.24
CA LYS A 95 7.86 -3.44 18.24
C LYS A 95 6.35 -3.27 18.17
N PHE A 96 5.70 -3.40 19.33
CA PHE A 96 4.26 -3.19 19.44
C PHE A 96 3.97 -1.77 19.91
N PHE A 97 2.89 -1.20 19.38
CA PHE A 97 2.38 0.12 19.74
C PHE A 97 0.92 0.00 20.13
N HIS A 98 0.55 0.54 21.27
CA HIS A 98 -0.84 0.58 21.72
C HIS A 98 -1.55 1.74 21.01
N HIS A 99 -1.72 1.56 19.71
CA HIS A 99 -2.50 2.44 18.83
C HIS A 99 -3.74 1.64 18.42
N PRO A 100 -4.91 1.87 19.05
CA PRO A 100 -6.12 1.15 18.70
C PRO A 100 -6.52 1.39 17.26
N THR A 101 -6.96 0.33 16.58
CA THR A 101 -7.46 0.35 15.21
C THR A 101 -8.85 -0.27 15.12
N ASN A 102 -9.61 0.10 14.08
CA ASN A 102 -10.86 -0.56 13.74
C ASN A 102 -10.59 -1.82 12.90
N ASP A 103 -9.56 -1.78 12.02
CA ASP A 103 -9.19 -2.90 11.16
C ASP A 103 -7.66 -2.98 10.93
N ALA A 104 -7.22 -3.90 10.04
CA ALA A 104 -5.82 -4.26 9.83
C ALA A 104 -5.16 -3.62 8.58
N TRP A 105 -5.88 -2.82 7.81
CA TRP A 105 -5.47 -2.35 6.47
C TRP A 105 -4.51 -1.16 6.54
N CYS A 106 -3.30 -1.43 7.07
CA CYS A 106 -2.29 -0.41 7.35
C CYS A 106 -1.77 0.31 6.08
N ARG A 107 -1.91 -0.27 4.88
CA ARG A 107 -1.62 0.41 3.62
C ARG A 107 -2.49 1.64 3.44
N ASP A 108 -3.77 1.53 3.78
CA ASP A 108 -4.78 2.53 3.43
C ASP A 108 -4.96 3.58 4.52
N HIS A 109 -4.85 3.17 5.80
CA HIS A 109 -4.95 4.09 6.93
C HIS A 109 -3.59 4.46 7.56
N GLY A 110 -2.50 3.89 7.06
CA GLY A 110 -1.17 4.10 7.61
C GLY A 110 -0.50 5.40 7.17
N PRO A 111 0.62 5.76 7.80
CA PRO A 111 1.32 7.01 7.53
C PRO A 111 2.01 7.00 6.15
N ALA A 112 1.83 8.06 5.37
CA ALA A 112 2.66 8.30 4.21
C ALA A 112 3.95 8.99 4.64
N PHE A 113 5.06 8.24 4.68
CA PHE A 113 6.37 8.77 5.07
C PHE A 113 7.10 9.39 3.89
N LEU A 114 7.40 10.68 3.98
CA LEU A 114 8.24 11.40 3.04
C LEU A 114 9.62 11.65 3.63
N ILE A 115 10.62 11.70 2.78
CA ILE A 115 12.00 11.97 3.18
C ILE A 115 12.60 13.18 2.46
N ASN A 116 13.47 13.90 3.19
CA ASN A 116 14.41 14.86 2.66
C ASN A 116 15.73 14.70 3.45
N PRO A 117 16.71 13.93 2.92
CA PRO A 117 17.99 13.69 3.60
C PRO A 117 18.79 14.96 3.94
N GLU A 118 18.57 16.06 3.21
CA GLU A 118 19.24 17.35 3.43
C GLU A 118 18.59 18.18 4.55
N SER A 119 17.39 17.80 4.99
CA SER A 119 16.66 18.49 6.05
C SER A 119 17.20 18.13 7.44
N ARG A 120 17.13 19.10 8.39
CA ARG A 120 17.38 18.81 9.82
C ARG A 120 16.40 17.79 10.39
N GLN A 121 15.18 17.76 9.84
CA GLN A 121 14.15 16.77 10.11
C GLN A 121 13.99 15.93 8.84
N PRO A 122 14.74 14.84 8.69
CA PRO A 122 14.86 14.17 7.39
C PRO A 122 13.63 13.34 6.99
N LYS A 123 12.68 13.12 7.91
CA LYS A 123 11.45 12.37 7.69
C LYS A 123 10.25 13.15 8.20
N VAL A 124 9.17 13.15 7.42
CA VAL A 124 7.86 13.69 7.81
C VAL A 124 6.76 12.69 7.46
N ILE A 125 5.59 12.88 8.04
CA ILE A 125 4.40 12.08 7.74
C ILE A 125 3.37 12.98 7.05
N VAL A 126 2.73 12.46 6.03
CA VAL A 126 1.46 12.99 5.53
C VAL A 126 0.35 12.08 6.05
N ASP A 127 -0.55 12.69 6.80
CA ASP A 127 -1.73 12.09 7.41
C ASP A 127 -2.93 12.44 6.53
N TRP A 128 -3.22 11.57 5.55
CA TRP A 128 -4.38 11.68 4.69
C TRP A 128 -5.63 11.27 5.46
N ASP A 129 -6.75 11.95 5.22
CA ASP A 129 -8.01 11.54 5.82
C ASP A 129 -8.44 10.17 5.27
N TYR A 130 -8.93 9.30 6.13
CA TYR A 130 -9.39 7.97 5.79
C TYR A 130 -10.89 7.81 6.10
N ASN A 131 -11.67 7.27 5.16
CA ASN A 131 -13.10 7.09 5.32
C ASN A 131 -13.61 5.66 5.06
N ALA A 132 -12.76 4.65 5.23
CA ALA A 132 -13.08 3.25 4.97
C ALA A 132 -13.68 3.03 3.57
N TRP A 133 -12.91 3.47 2.55
CA TRP A 133 -13.21 3.30 1.12
C TRP A 133 -14.56 3.88 0.70
N GLY A 134 -14.86 5.08 1.16
CA GLY A 134 -16.12 5.75 0.84
C GLY A 134 -17.24 5.51 1.84
N GLY A 135 -16.92 5.23 3.10
CA GLY A 135 -17.87 5.01 4.18
C GLY A 135 -18.54 3.63 4.15
N LYS A 136 -17.92 2.65 3.48
CA LYS A 136 -18.47 1.29 3.33
C LYS A 136 -18.39 0.48 4.62
N TYR A 137 -17.37 0.70 5.45
CA TYR A 137 -17.04 -0.11 6.64
C TYR A 137 -16.85 0.74 7.90
N PRO A 138 -17.88 1.40 8.43
CA PRO A 138 -17.80 2.11 9.69
C PRO A 138 -17.81 1.14 10.88
N PRO A 139 -17.18 1.49 12.04
CA PRO A 139 -16.43 2.72 12.28
C PRO A 139 -15.03 2.68 11.69
N TYR A 140 -14.37 3.83 11.50
CA TYR A 140 -13.01 3.97 11.00
C TYR A 140 -12.23 5.10 11.71
N ASP A 141 -12.80 5.66 12.75
CA ASP A 141 -12.25 6.78 13.51
C ASP A 141 -10.93 6.46 14.23
N LEU A 142 -10.71 5.18 14.58
CA LEU A 142 -9.44 4.74 15.17
C LEU A 142 -8.36 4.55 14.10
N ASP A 143 -8.74 4.13 12.90
CA ASP A 143 -7.82 3.97 11.77
C ASP A 143 -7.34 5.33 11.25
N ASP A 144 -8.25 6.28 11.11
CA ASP A 144 -8.01 7.63 10.59
C ASP A 144 -6.94 8.43 11.38
N VAL A 145 -6.75 8.12 12.66
CA VAL A 145 -5.79 8.84 13.52
C VAL A 145 -4.41 8.17 13.62
N ILE A 146 -4.22 7.01 13.01
CA ILE A 146 -2.98 6.22 13.14
C ILE A 146 -1.73 6.99 12.71
N PRO A 147 -1.69 7.72 11.57
CA PRO A 147 -0.50 8.46 11.16
C PRO A 147 -0.09 9.53 12.21
N SER A 148 -1.06 10.23 12.77
CA SER A 148 -0.84 11.22 13.84
C SER A 148 -0.31 10.58 15.12
N LEU A 149 -0.81 9.42 15.52
CA LEU A 149 -0.31 8.69 16.70
C LEU A 149 1.14 8.24 16.50
N ILE A 150 1.48 7.77 15.30
CA ILE A 150 2.85 7.38 14.94
C ILE A 150 3.78 8.60 14.92
N GLY A 151 3.37 9.70 14.31
CA GLY A 151 4.11 10.95 14.33
C GLY A 151 4.44 11.42 15.74
N LYS A 152 3.46 11.37 16.64
CA LYS A 152 3.64 11.69 18.05
C LYS A 152 4.58 10.71 18.77
N ALA A 153 4.49 9.40 18.48
CA ALA A 153 5.32 8.39 19.14
C ALA A 153 6.80 8.49 18.78
N TYR A 154 7.13 9.00 17.59
CA TYR A 154 8.48 9.14 17.07
C TYR A 154 9.00 10.58 16.97
N ASP A 155 8.20 11.56 17.40
CA ASP A 155 8.50 13.00 17.26
C ASP A 155 8.77 13.39 15.79
N ILE A 156 7.95 12.83 14.87
CA ILE A 156 8.00 13.12 13.44
C ILE A 156 6.89 14.15 13.12
N PRO A 157 7.21 15.25 12.42
CA PRO A 157 6.21 16.23 12.00
C PRO A 157 5.15 15.61 11.09
N VAL A 158 3.90 16.01 11.27
CA VAL A 158 2.74 15.51 10.54
C VAL A 158 2.08 16.64 9.76
N TYR A 159 1.82 16.39 8.48
CA TYR A 159 1.06 17.28 7.59
C TYR A 159 -0.32 16.68 7.34
N HIS A 160 -1.35 17.53 7.40
CA HIS A 160 -2.75 17.14 7.20
C HIS A 160 -3.31 17.80 5.94
N PRO A 161 -3.43 17.08 4.81
CA PRO A 161 -3.99 17.63 3.57
C PRO A 161 -5.49 17.96 3.66
N GLY A 162 -6.25 17.22 4.49
CA GLY A 162 -7.70 17.38 4.64
C GLY A 162 -8.51 16.87 3.45
N ILE A 163 -8.00 15.88 2.76
CA ILE A 163 -8.72 15.12 1.72
C ILE A 163 -8.55 13.63 1.92
N ILE A 164 -9.54 12.87 1.46
CA ILE A 164 -9.53 11.40 1.52
C ILE A 164 -8.52 10.83 0.51
N MET A 165 -7.63 9.94 1.00
CA MET A 165 -6.64 9.23 0.18
C MET A 165 -6.24 7.93 0.86
N GLU A 166 -6.19 6.85 0.12
CA GLU A 166 -5.68 5.56 0.58
C GLU A 166 -4.31 5.26 -0.05
N GLY A 167 -3.39 4.69 0.72
CA GLY A 167 -2.06 4.34 0.24
C GLY A 167 -2.05 3.28 -0.87
N GLY A 168 -3.04 2.38 -0.91
CA GLY A 168 -3.22 1.38 -1.97
C GLY A 168 -3.70 1.97 -3.29
N SER A 169 -4.23 3.20 -3.28
CA SER A 169 -4.69 3.90 -4.48
C SER A 169 -3.56 4.49 -5.33
N VAL A 170 -2.31 4.50 -4.84
CA VAL A 170 -1.14 5.10 -5.49
C VAL A 170 0.07 4.18 -5.45
N ASP A 171 0.90 4.20 -6.50
CA ASP A 171 2.19 3.51 -6.53
C ASP A 171 3.26 4.43 -7.15
N PHE A 172 4.52 4.33 -6.71
CA PHE A 172 5.55 5.35 -6.95
C PHE A 172 6.79 4.75 -7.61
N ASN A 173 7.37 5.49 -8.54
CA ASN A 173 8.63 5.08 -9.18
C ASN A 173 9.90 5.57 -8.47
N GLY A 174 9.78 6.39 -7.42
CA GLY A 174 10.92 6.98 -6.69
C GLY A 174 11.65 8.08 -7.47
N ASN A 175 11.22 8.41 -8.68
CA ASN A 175 11.84 9.42 -9.55
C ASN A 175 10.80 10.41 -10.10
N GLY A 176 9.95 10.91 -9.21
CA GLY A 176 8.98 11.98 -9.49
C GLY A 176 7.69 11.54 -10.18
N ALA A 177 7.45 10.26 -10.47
CA ALA A 177 6.18 9.80 -11.01
C ALA A 177 5.41 8.90 -10.04
N LEU A 178 4.09 9.07 -10.03
CA LEU A 178 3.15 8.13 -9.42
C LEU A 178 2.14 7.63 -10.46
N ILE A 179 1.59 6.45 -10.23
CA ILE A 179 0.48 5.89 -10.99
C ILE A 179 -0.72 5.65 -10.09
N THR A 180 -1.92 5.89 -10.61
CA THR A 180 -3.20 5.77 -9.89
C THR A 180 -4.34 5.44 -10.84
N SER A 181 -5.55 5.19 -10.30
CA SER A 181 -6.75 4.92 -11.09
C SER A 181 -7.80 6.04 -11.00
N THR A 182 -8.52 6.26 -12.10
CA THR A 182 -9.64 7.20 -12.13
C THR A 182 -10.85 6.67 -11.38
N SER A 183 -11.09 5.37 -11.40
CA SER A 183 -12.22 4.73 -10.70
C SER A 183 -12.15 4.92 -9.18
N CYS A 184 -10.96 5.00 -8.60
CA CYS A 184 -10.76 5.24 -7.17
C CYS A 184 -10.71 6.74 -6.84
N LEU A 185 -9.66 7.46 -7.29
CA LEU A 185 -9.42 8.83 -6.83
C LEU A 185 -10.46 9.86 -7.30
N LEU A 186 -11.15 9.58 -8.42
CA LEU A 186 -12.22 10.44 -8.92
C LEU A 186 -13.61 9.91 -8.54
N ASN A 187 -13.68 8.88 -7.68
CA ASN A 187 -14.95 8.37 -7.19
C ASN A 187 -15.62 9.42 -6.29
N PRO A 188 -16.92 9.72 -6.48
CA PRO A 188 -17.60 10.73 -5.67
C PRO A 188 -17.73 10.36 -4.19
N ASN A 189 -17.43 9.13 -3.80
CA ASN A 189 -17.41 8.71 -2.39
C ASN A 189 -16.10 9.05 -1.65
N ARG A 190 -15.13 9.68 -2.33
CA ARG A 190 -13.89 10.19 -1.73
C ARG A 190 -13.96 11.72 -1.58
N ASN A 191 -13.67 12.45 -2.65
CA ASN A 191 -13.55 13.92 -2.65
C ASN A 191 -14.46 14.54 -3.71
N PRO A 192 -15.80 14.46 -3.59
CA PRO A 192 -16.73 14.92 -4.63
C PRO A 192 -16.68 16.42 -4.91
N GLN A 193 -16.09 17.20 -4.00
CA GLN A 193 -15.91 18.65 -4.12
C GLN A 193 -14.70 19.04 -4.96
N LEU A 194 -13.78 18.08 -5.26
CA LEU A 194 -12.53 18.34 -5.98
C LEU A 194 -12.60 17.87 -7.43
N THR A 195 -12.01 18.66 -8.31
CA THR A 195 -11.73 18.27 -9.69
C THR A 195 -10.46 17.43 -9.78
N LYS A 196 -10.26 16.72 -10.90
CA LYS A 196 -9.04 15.98 -11.17
C LYS A 196 -7.78 16.84 -11.01
N ILE A 197 -7.79 18.09 -11.53
CA ILE A 197 -6.66 19.01 -11.43
C ILE A 197 -6.35 19.38 -9.98
N GLU A 198 -7.37 19.55 -9.15
CA GLU A 198 -7.18 19.86 -7.73
C GLU A 198 -6.62 18.63 -6.98
N ILE A 199 -7.10 17.41 -7.29
CA ILE A 199 -6.54 16.18 -6.73
C ILE A 199 -5.07 16.03 -7.15
N GLU A 200 -4.74 16.22 -8.44
CA GLU A 200 -3.35 16.19 -8.92
C GLU A 200 -2.47 17.20 -8.18
N LYS A 201 -2.99 18.39 -7.87
CA LYS A 201 -2.26 19.39 -7.07
C LYS A 201 -1.97 18.87 -5.66
N TYR A 202 -2.92 18.22 -4.99
CA TYR A 202 -2.68 17.61 -3.67
C TYR A 202 -1.59 16.52 -3.76
N LEU A 203 -1.63 15.68 -4.79
CA LEU A 203 -0.61 14.64 -4.98
C LEU A 203 0.78 15.24 -5.18
N VAL A 204 0.91 16.30 -5.98
CA VAL A 204 2.18 17.03 -6.17
C VAL A 204 2.64 17.69 -4.87
N ASP A 205 1.76 18.39 -4.18
CA ASP A 205 2.10 19.17 -2.99
C ASP A 205 2.47 18.28 -1.78
N PHE A 206 1.83 17.10 -1.64
CA PHE A 206 1.95 16.28 -0.45
C PHE A 206 2.71 14.96 -0.65
N TYR A 207 2.92 14.49 -1.88
CA TYR A 207 3.84 13.37 -2.15
C TYR A 207 5.17 13.82 -2.76
N GLY A 208 5.26 15.07 -3.23
CA GLY A 208 6.48 15.58 -3.85
C GLY A 208 6.77 14.94 -5.21
N VAL A 209 5.73 14.58 -5.95
CA VAL A 209 5.83 14.04 -7.32
C VAL A 209 5.67 15.15 -8.36
N GLU A 210 6.16 14.90 -9.58
CA GLU A 210 6.13 15.84 -10.69
C GLU A 210 5.17 15.37 -11.80
N GLN A 211 4.84 14.06 -11.82
CA GLN A 211 3.99 13.45 -12.83
C GLN A 211 3.01 12.46 -12.22
N ILE A 212 1.76 12.52 -12.71
CA ILE A 212 0.71 11.59 -12.31
C ILE A 212 0.25 10.83 -13.56
N LEU A 213 0.37 9.49 -13.51
CA LEU A 213 -0.05 8.57 -14.55
C LEU A 213 -1.40 7.97 -14.16
N TRP A 214 -2.36 7.97 -15.07
CA TRP A 214 -3.73 7.52 -14.79
C TRP A 214 -4.10 6.31 -15.63
N VAL A 215 -4.62 5.27 -14.96
CA VAL A 215 -5.37 4.18 -15.59
C VAL A 215 -6.85 4.30 -15.22
N ASP A 216 -7.73 3.50 -15.84
CA ASP A 216 -9.16 3.70 -15.63
C ASP A 216 -9.73 2.82 -14.52
N GLU A 217 -9.43 1.52 -14.51
CA GLU A 217 -10.23 0.55 -13.77
C GLU A 217 -9.38 -0.37 -12.89
N GLY A 218 -10.00 -0.90 -11.81
CA GLY A 218 -9.48 -1.97 -10.98
C GLY A 218 -9.84 -3.36 -11.49
N ILE A 219 -9.93 -4.33 -10.58
CA ILE A 219 -10.34 -5.71 -10.84
C ILE A 219 -11.69 -6.02 -10.23
N ILE A 220 -12.37 -7.05 -10.73
CA ILE A 220 -13.65 -7.51 -10.20
C ILE A 220 -13.47 -8.07 -8.79
N GLY A 221 -14.37 -7.68 -7.90
CA GLY A 221 -14.34 -8.06 -6.48
C GLY A 221 -13.61 -7.06 -5.58
N ASP A 222 -12.84 -6.14 -6.17
CA ASP A 222 -12.23 -5.03 -5.45
C ASP A 222 -13.29 -3.99 -5.07
N ASP A 223 -13.51 -3.86 -3.76
CA ASP A 223 -14.48 -2.91 -3.21
C ASP A 223 -13.84 -1.57 -2.78
N THR A 224 -12.54 -1.40 -3.03
CA THR A 224 -11.85 -0.12 -2.86
C THR A 224 -12.09 0.86 -4.02
N ASP A 225 -12.93 0.48 -4.97
CA ASP A 225 -13.25 1.21 -6.21
C ASP A 225 -12.09 1.25 -7.23
N GLY A 226 -11.14 0.34 -7.17
CA GLY A 226 -10.07 0.19 -8.14
C GLY A 226 -8.72 0.68 -7.66
N HIS A 227 -8.23 0.15 -6.54
CA HIS A 227 -6.87 0.41 -6.10
C HIS A 227 -5.84 -0.03 -7.14
N ILE A 228 -4.80 0.78 -7.29
CA ILE A 228 -3.75 0.52 -8.28
C ILE A 228 -2.87 -0.66 -7.91
N ASP A 229 -2.71 -0.94 -6.61
CA ASP A 229 -1.84 -2.00 -6.08
C ASP A 229 -2.31 -3.42 -6.42
N ASP A 230 -3.55 -3.57 -6.92
CA ASP A 230 -4.06 -4.81 -7.48
C ASP A 230 -3.85 -4.96 -8.99
N THR A 231 -3.38 -3.91 -9.69
CA THR A 231 -3.33 -3.89 -11.15
C THR A 231 -1.96 -3.51 -11.73
N VAL A 232 -1.25 -2.55 -11.12
CA VAL A 232 0.02 -2.02 -11.64
C VAL A 232 0.96 -1.71 -10.49
N ARG A 233 2.22 -2.18 -10.58
CA ARG A 233 3.23 -1.92 -9.57
C ARG A 233 4.57 -1.54 -10.23
N PHE A 234 5.16 -0.46 -9.78
CA PHE A 234 6.55 -0.15 -10.11
C PHE A 234 7.50 -1.14 -9.44
N PHE A 235 8.50 -1.62 -10.19
CA PHE A 235 9.59 -2.41 -9.65
C PHE A 235 10.98 -1.81 -9.94
N LYS A 236 11.00 -0.74 -10.73
CA LYS A 236 12.12 0.17 -11.01
C LYS A 236 11.58 1.50 -11.48
N GLU A 237 12.43 2.52 -11.53
CA GLU A 237 12.07 3.88 -11.94
C GLU A 237 11.29 3.98 -13.27
N GLU A 238 11.62 3.14 -14.27
CA GLU A 238 11.01 3.16 -15.60
C GLU A 238 10.29 1.84 -15.94
N SER A 239 10.00 0.99 -14.94
CA SER A 239 9.49 -0.35 -15.19
C SER A 239 8.32 -0.72 -14.27
N VAL A 240 7.28 -1.29 -14.86
CA VAL A 240 6.06 -1.70 -14.17
C VAL A 240 5.70 -3.16 -14.45
N LEU A 241 5.21 -3.84 -13.42
CA LEU A 241 4.41 -5.05 -13.54
C LEU A 241 2.96 -4.63 -13.80
N VAL A 242 2.34 -5.19 -14.84
CA VAL A 242 0.96 -4.89 -15.22
C VAL A 242 0.16 -6.18 -15.25
N VAL A 243 -0.92 -6.22 -14.49
CA VAL A 243 -1.78 -7.40 -14.43
C VAL A 243 -2.57 -7.56 -15.74
N ILE A 244 -2.65 -8.78 -16.23
CA ILE A 244 -3.41 -9.15 -17.42
C ILE A 244 -4.31 -10.35 -17.18
N GLU A 245 -5.46 -10.38 -17.84
CA GLU A 245 -6.32 -11.55 -17.94
C GLU A 245 -6.47 -11.97 -19.41
N PRO A 246 -5.81 -13.06 -19.84
CA PRO A 246 -5.86 -13.49 -21.24
C PRO A 246 -7.18 -14.19 -21.63
N ASN A 247 -7.94 -14.69 -20.66
CA ASN A 247 -9.24 -15.32 -20.93
C ASN A 247 -10.28 -14.28 -21.28
N LYS A 248 -10.67 -14.24 -22.55
CA LYS A 248 -11.67 -13.26 -23.08
C LYS A 248 -13.07 -13.40 -22.48
N GLN A 249 -13.36 -14.50 -21.79
CA GLN A 249 -14.63 -14.74 -21.14
C GLN A 249 -14.62 -14.28 -19.67
N ASP A 250 -13.46 -13.95 -19.11
CA ASP A 250 -13.34 -13.42 -17.78
C ASP A 250 -13.71 -11.92 -17.75
N GLU A 251 -14.42 -11.51 -16.73
CA GLU A 251 -14.88 -10.12 -16.55
C GLU A 251 -13.69 -9.14 -16.43
N ASN A 252 -12.54 -9.58 -15.90
CA ASN A 252 -11.31 -8.79 -15.79
C ASN A 252 -10.59 -8.58 -17.15
N HIS A 253 -10.94 -9.33 -18.20
CA HIS A 253 -10.22 -9.26 -19.49
C HIS A 253 -10.24 -7.84 -20.08
N MET A 254 -11.41 -7.23 -20.17
CA MET A 254 -11.52 -5.92 -20.84
C MET A 254 -10.96 -4.77 -20.00
N PRO A 255 -11.27 -4.65 -18.69
CA PRO A 255 -10.65 -3.62 -17.84
C PRO A 255 -9.13 -3.66 -17.88
N LEU A 256 -8.52 -4.81 -17.62
CA LEU A 256 -7.06 -4.96 -17.58
C LEU A 256 -6.40 -4.74 -18.95
N LYS A 257 -7.06 -5.14 -20.02
CA LYS A 257 -6.59 -4.86 -21.38
C LYS A 257 -6.60 -3.37 -21.71
N ASN A 258 -7.59 -2.63 -21.24
CA ASN A 258 -7.65 -1.18 -21.42
C ASN A 258 -6.53 -0.50 -20.62
N ASN A 259 -6.32 -0.88 -19.35
CA ASN A 259 -5.23 -0.36 -18.55
C ASN A 259 -3.86 -0.63 -19.20
N LEU A 260 -3.61 -1.87 -19.67
CA LEU A 260 -2.38 -2.20 -20.39
C LEU A 260 -2.16 -1.30 -21.60
N LYS A 261 -3.21 -1.08 -22.40
CA LYS A 261 -3.13 -0.19 -23.58
C LYS A 261 -2.83 1.26 -23.21
N GLN A 262 -3.40 1.76 -22.10
CA GLN A 262 -3.10 3.10 -21.61
C GLN A 262 -1.62 3.20 -21.20
N ILE A 263 -1.12 2.23 -20.40
CA ILE A 263 0.27 2.21 -19.93
C ILE A 263 1.26 2.12 -21.09
N GLN A 264 0.98 1.35 -22.13
CA GLN A 264 1.81 1.28 -23.36
C GLN A 264 1.98 2.64 -24.07
N ASN A 265 1.00 3.54 -23.91
CA ASN A 265 1.04 4.89 -24.49
C ASN A 265 1.60 5.95 -23.54
N MET A 266 1.83 5.63 -22.27
CA MET A 266 2.40 6.56 -21.30
C MET A 266 3.87 6.84 -21.60
N ARG A 267 4.30 8.03 -21.23
CA ARG A 267 5.69 8.46 -21.26
C ARG A 267 6.02 9.11 -19.94
N LEU A 268 7.21 8.84 -19.42
CA LEU A 268 7.76 9.54 -18.27
C LEU A 268 8.21 10.96 -18.66
N LEU A 269 8.55 11.79 -17.68
CA LEU A 269 8.98 13.17 -17.91
C LEU A 269 10.21 13.30 -18.86
N ASN A 270 11.06 12.28 -18.88
CA ASN A 270 12.21 12.17 -19.80
C ASN A 270 11.84 11.68 -21.21
N ASP A 271 10.54 11.57 -21.53
CA ASP A 271 9.95 11.04 -22.76
C ASP A 271 10.22 9.53 -23.02
N HIS A 272 10.75 8.80 -22.02
CA HIS A 272 10.92 7.36 -22.12
C HIS A 272 9.59 6.63 -21.93
N PRO A 273 9.35 5.54 -22.69
CA PRO A 273 8.22 4.66 -22.43
C PRO A 273 8.48 3.82 -21.18
N LEU A 274 7.43 3.43 -20.49
CA LEU A 274 7.53 2.42 -19.43
C LEU A 274 7.91 1.05 -20.01
N THR A 275 8.84 0.37 -19.37
CA THR A 275 9.10 -1.05 -19.58
C THR A 275 8.02 -1.85 -18.88
N ILE A 276 7.26 -2.64 -19.63
CA ILE A 276 6.11 -3.38 -19.10
C ILE A 276 6.45 -4.86 -19.00
N VAL A 277 6.21 -5.43 -17.81
CA VAL A 277 6.21 -6.89 -17.60
C VAL A 277 4.78 -7.32 -17.28
N GLU A 278 4.22 -8.21 -18.10
CA GLU A 278 2.87 -8.72 -17.91
C GLU A 278 2.83 -9.78 -16.81
N LEU A 279 1.91 -9.61 -15.85
CA LEU A 279 1.67 -10.50 -14.74
C LEU A 279 0.26 -11.13 -14.89
N PRO A 280 0.11 -12.47 -14.90
CA PRO A 280 -1.21 -13.07 -15.06
C PRO A 280 -2.07 -12.87 -13.82
N MET A 281 -3.40 -12.80 -13.99
CA MET A 281 -4.35 -13.01 -12.88
C MET A 281 -4.25 -14.46 -12.37
N PRO A 282 -4.44 -14.71 -11.05
CA PRO A 282 -4.70 -16.06 -10.54
C PRO A 282 -6.02 -16.62 -11.07
N ASP A 283 -6.29 -17.89 -10.81
CA ASP A 283 -7.63 -18.41 -11.00
C ASP A 283 -8.61 -17.71 -10.03
N PRO A 284 -9.88 -17.48 -10.43
CA PRO A 284 -10.83 -16.79 -9.58
C PRO A 284 -11.02 -17.45 -8.22
N VAL A 285 -10.88 -16.67 -7.16
CA VAL A 285 -11.19 -17.09 -5.78
C VAL A 285 -12.58 -16.61 -5.43
N PHE A 286 -13.41 -17.46 -4.83
CA PHE A 286 -14.79 -17.13 -4.47
C PHE A 286 -15.08 -17.37 -2.99
N TYR A 287 -15.94 -16.51 -2.45
CA TYR A 287 -16.58 -16.68 -1.15
C TYR A 287 -18.06 -16.36 -1.25
N ASN A 288 -18.95 -17.31 -0.85
CA ASN A 288 -20.41 -17.15 -0.95
C ASN A 288 -20.86 -16.63 -2.34
N ASP A 289 -20.36 -17.24 -3.40
CA ASP A 289 -20.62 -16.85 -4.81
C ASP A 289 -20.11 -15.46 -5.21
N GLN A 290 -19.47 -14.71 -4.30
CA GLN A 290 -18.79 -13.47 -4.60
C GLN A 290 -17.34 -13.75 -5.02
N ARG A 291 -16.90 -13.19 -6.16
CA ARG A 291 -15.51 -13.21 -6.57
C ARG A 291 -14.71 -12.26 -5.69
N LEU A 292 -13.58 -12.75 -5.16
CA LEU A 292 -12.64 -11.96 -4.35
C LEU A 292 -11.57 -11.31 -5.23
N PRO A 293 -10.99 -10.17 -4.82
CA PRO A 293 -10.02 -9.41 -5.62
C PRO A 293 -8.60 -10.03 -5.52
N ALA A 294 -8.48 -11.31 -5.82
CA ALA A 294 -7.21 -12.00 -5.79
C ALA A 294 -6.30 -11.50 -6.91
N SER A 295 -5.16 -10.93 -6.54
CA SER A 295 -4.15 -10.43 -7.48
C SER A 295 -2.73 -10.70 -6.98
N TYR A 296 -1.86 -11.18 -7.87
CA TYR A 296 -0.43 -11.29 -7.55
C TYR A 296 0.26 -9.93 -7.45
N ALA A 297 -0.34 -8.84 -7.98
CA ALA A 297 0.20 -7.48 -7.86
C ALA A 297 0.14 -6.93 -6.43
N ASN A 298 -0.70 -7.51 -5.57
CA ASN A 298 -0.76 -7.15 -4.15
C ASN A 298 0.41 -7.75 -3.34
N PHE A 299 1.60 -7.83 -3.98
CA PHE A 299 2.86 -8.19 -3.33
C PHE A 299 3.44 -7.01 -2.55
N TYR A 300 4.23 -7.32 -1.52
CA TYR A 300 5.00 -6.34 -0.76
C TYR A 300 6.51 -6.48 -1.01
N ILE A 301 7.19 -5.35 -1.26
CA ILE A 301 8.63 -5.30 -1.48
C ILE A 301 9.31 -4.94 -0.17
N SER A 302 10.00 -5.88 0.47
CA SER A 302 10.83 -5.63 1.63
C SER A 302 12.32 -5.57 1.26
N ASN A 303 13.20 -5.25 2.23
CA ASN A 303 14.64 -5.11 1.95
C ASN A 303 15.27 -6.35 1.32
N LEU A 304 14.91 -7.55 1.77
CA LEU A 304 15.51 -8.81 1.29
C LEU A 304 14.57 -9.66 0.43
N HIS A 305 13.27 -9.42 0.52
CA HIS A 305 12.27 -10.29 -0.10
C HIS A 305 11.22 -9.49 -0.86
N VAL A 306 10.62 -10.14 -1.85
CA VAL A 306 9.32 -9.73 -2.40
C VAL A 306 8.31 -10.80 -1.98
N ILE A 307 7.33 -10.39 -1.20
CA ILE A 307 6.36 -11.30 -0.59
C ILE A 307 5.08 -11.27 -1.41
N VAL A 308 4.79 -12.37 -2.08
CA VAL A 308 3.73 -12.48 -3.08
C VAL A 308 2.59 -13.34 -2.55
N PRO A 309 1.34 -12.85 -2.60
CA PRO A 309 0.19 -13.69 -2.29
C PRO A 309 0.04 -14.80 -3.32
N THR A 310 -0.23 -16.03 -2.87
CA THR A 310 -0.54 -17.18 -3.72
C THR A 310 -1.93 -17.71 -3.45
N PHE A 311 -2.56 -18.34 -4.45
CA PHE A 311 -4.00 -18.62 -4.43
C PHE A 311 -4.32 -20.10 -4.73
N ARG A 312 -3.37 -21.02 -4.46
CA ARG A 312 -3.53 -22.47 -4.63
C ARG A 312 -3.92 -22.88 -6.06
N CYS A 313 -3.35 -22.22 -7.07
CA CYS A 313 -3.64 -22.50 -8.47
C CYS A 313 -2.34 -22.68 -9.30
N ASP A 314 -2.49 -23.30 -10.49
CA ASP A 314 -1.35 -23.62 -11.37
C ASP A 314 -0.58 -22.38 -11.87
N LYS A 315 -1.15 -21.17 -11.71
CA LYS A 315 -0.51 -19.91 -12.12
C LYS A 315 0.44 -19.34 -11.06
N ASP A 316 0.39 -19.84 -9.81
CA ASP A 316 1.22 -19.34 -8.70
C ASP A 316 2.71 -19.40 -9.06
N ASP A 317 3.23 -20.57 -9.46
CA ASP A 317 4.64 -20.74 -9.81
C ASP A 317 5.07 -19.83 -10.96
N LYS A 318 4.20 -19.64 -11.94
CA LYS A 318 4.47 -18.74 -13.08
C LYS A 318 4.56 -17.28 -12.62
N ALA A 319 3.65 -16.83 -11.78
CA ALA A 319 3.66 -15.48 -11.25
C ALA A 319 4.91 -15.22 -10.41
N LEU A 320 5.26 -16.14 -9.51
CA LEU A 320 6.49 -16.08 -8.71
C LEU A 320 7.74 -15.98 -9.59
N ALA A 321 7.84 -16.78 -10.65
CA ALA A 321 8.97 -16.75 -11.58
C ALA A 321 9.07 -15.41 -12.35
N ILE A 322 7.93 -14.83 -12.78
CA ILE A 322 7.90 -13.53 -13.44
C ILE A 322 8.38 -12.44 -12.47
N ILE A 323 7.84 -12.39 -11.25
CA ILE A 323 8.23 -11.40 -10.23
C ILE A 323 9.70 -11.57 -9.87
N GLN A 324 10.21 -12.82 -9.70
CA GLN A 324 11.62 -13.06 -9.43
C GLN A 324 12.54 -12.49 -10.52
N SER A 325 12.13 -12.53 -11.77
CA SER A 325 12.90 -11.94 -12.87
C SER A 325 12.99 -10.41 -12.82
N CYS A 326 12.02 -9.76 -12.17
CA CYS A 326 11.99 -8.30 -11.96
C CYS A 326 12.89 -7.87 -10.79
N PHE A 327 13.09 -8.75 -9.80
CA PHE A 327 13.83 -8.49 -8.56
C PHE A 327 15.00 -9.47 -8.37
N PRO A 328 16.07 -9.40 -9.21
CA PRO A 328 17.19 -10.34 -9.12
C PRO A 328 17.99 -10.25 -7.80
N GLU A 329 17.93 -9.10 -7.11
CA GLU A 329 18.63 -8.85 -5.84
C GLU A 329 17.82 -9.24 -4.60
N ARG A 330 16.56 -9.62 -4.77
CA ARG A 330 15.65 -10.04 -3.70
C ARG A 330 15.20 -11.48 -3.92
N THR A 331 14.85 -12.17 -2.85
CA THR A 331 14.23 -13.49 -2.94
C THR A 331 12.72 -13.33 -2.97
N VAL A 332 12.07 -13.88 -4.00
CA VAL A 332 10.60 -13.90 -4.07
C VAL A 332 10.05 -15.07 -3.26
N ILE A 333 9.14 -14.78 -2.36
CA ILE A 333 8.51 -15.76 -1.47
C ILE A 333 6.99 -15.70 -1.66
N GLY A 334 6.42 -16.83 -2.09
CA GLY A 334 4.97 -17.01 -2.14
C GLY A 334 4.42 -17.39 -0.76
N ILE A 335 3.38 -16.72 -0.32
CA ILE A 335 2.63 -17.07 0.90
C ILE A 335 1.17 -17.28 0.53
N ASP A 336 0.61 -18.41 0.98
CA ASP A 336 -0.80 -18.75 0.75
C ASP A 336 -1.72 -17.67 1.34
N SER A 337 -2.43 -16.98 0.48
CA SER A 337 -3.29 -15.84 0.81
C SER A 337 -4.79 -16.13 0.66
N VAL A 338 -5.18 -17.40 0.40
CA VAL A 338 -6.61 -17.73 0.16
C VAL A 338 -7.49 -17.39 1.36
N ASP A 339 -7.00 -17.54 2.59
CA ASP A 339 -7.74 -17.13 3.78
C ASP A 339 -7.61 -15.62 4.08
N VAL A 340 -6.50 -15.00 3.69
CA VAL A 340 -6.26 -13.56 3.86
C VAL A 340 -7.17 -12.74 2.94
N ILE A 341 -7.28 -13.14 1.66
CA ILE A 341 -8.08 -12.43 0.65
C ILE A 341 -9.60 -12.41 0.95
N TRP A 342 -10.06 -13.19 1.92
CA TRP A 342 -11.44 -13.08 2.41
C TRP A 342 -11.76 -11.72 2.98
N GLY A 343 -10.77 -11.02 3.50
CA GLY A 343 -10.88 -9.62 3.92
C GLY A 343 -10.78 -8.62 2.77
N LEU A 344 -10.77 -9.08 1.52
CA LEU A 344 -10.74 -8.28 0.29
C LEU A 344 -9.40 -7.58 0.02
N GLY A 345 -8.32 -7.96 0.70
CA GLY A 345 -6.96 -7.46 0.48
C GLY A 345 -5.90 -8.52 0.80
N SER A 346 -4.63 -8.24 0.50
CA SER A 346 -3.52 -9.14 0.78
C SER A 346 -2.33 -8.42 1.42
N PHE A 347 -1.10 -8.88 1.22
CA PHE A 347 0.08 -8.45 1.99
C PHE A 347 0.45 -6.98 1.77
N HIS A 348 0.25 -6.43 0.57
CA HIS A 348 0.45 -5.01 0.33
C HIS A 348 -0.57 -4.17 1.10
N CYS A 349 -1.85 -4.51 1.00
CA CYS A 349 -2.93 -3.81 1.72
C CYS A 349 -2.74 -3.84 3.25
N LEU A 350 -2.12 -4.89 3.79
CA LEU A 350 -1.85 -5.05 5.22
C LEU A 350 -0.65 -4.24 5.73
N SER A 351 0.17 -3.64 4.86
CA SER A 351 1.49 -3.13 5.21
C SER A 351 1.77 -1.73 4.68
N GLN A 352 2.55 -0.95 5.44
CA GLN A 352 3.04 0.35 5.03
C GLN A 352 4.54 0.46 5.32
N GLN A 353 5.33 0.79 4.30
CA GLN A 353 6.78 0.95 4.46
C GLN A 353 7.14 2.23 5.20
N GLU A 354 8.14 2.13 6.07
CA GLU A 354 8.86 3.26 6.63
C GLU A 354 10.24 3.34 5.95
N PRO A 355 10.50 4.33 5.10
CA PRO A 355 11.75 4.42 4.37
C PRO A 355 12.94 4.65 5.29
N ALA A 356 14.12 4.13 4.92
CA ALA A 356 15.39 4.51 5.49
C ALA A 356 15.80 5.92 5.01
N ILE A 357 16.73 6.54 5.76
CA ILE A 357 17.25 7.87 5.44
C ILE A 357 18.72 7.74 5.07
#